data_3013a716ca3b2ae693ccf1fe9ed4cce1
#
_entry.id   3013a716ca3b2ae693ccf1fe9ed4cce1
#
_cell.length_a   1.000
_cell.length_b   1.000
_cell.length_c   1.000
_cell.angle_alpha   90.00
_cell.angle_beta   90.00
_cell.angle_gamma   90.00
#
_symmetry.space_group_name_H-M   'P 1'
#
loop_
_entity.id
_entity.type
_entity.pdbx_description
1 polymer ?
#
loop_
_entity_poly.entity_id
_entity_poly.type
_entity_poly.pdbx_seq_one_letter_code
_entity_poly.pdbx_strand_id
1 'polypeptide(L)'
;MQSLSKRHLLPALFLLVVGGVLGAQLDGYVSPDDAIEQFKKMRQAFVLISGKYVEPVDAKGLAEGGVKGMLKSLDPHSSYVPPEQAQRTRQRYEGSFGGIGIRFDILDDTARVVSPLAGGPSEKAGLMAGDRIVKIEDSTAVDLSMLEIREKLTGEIGTTVSFTIYRPLSDSRHAFTIERGKIPLYSVHSSYMVDEETGYIEIGRFAKSTPEEFMEKVDTLKSRGMERLIVDLRQNPGGVMQSAVQIADELLGTAGQTIVETRGRSSQINQTLRAQSGGALTHQPITVLVDGNSASASEILAGAVQDHDRALLVGRRTFGKGLVQKPYRLNDGSFIQLTVGRYYTPVGRLIQTPYEKGNRQAYYEEKSSSFRDAVYNVEKYKDTIPDSLRYETDHGRTVFGGGGIMPDYVVAPDTTSLSTFIRGSQVDALFARQWFSTHEKDLRSTWQEREEEFLGSYQTPSAAVDSFWAYAQREDLLTLSSNPDEVDPTERIFSRSEAQSVRDMVRIRLKGRLANVMYGTGTGQPVLNQTDPILQRAMSLWPSSKELAGYHASSAMQNQ
;
A
#
# COMPACT_ATOMS: atom_id res chain seq x y z
N MET A 1 18.42 36.87 -59.63
CA MET A 1 19.00 35.93 -58.64
C MET A 1 19.43 36.77 -57.44
N GLN A 2 18.63 36.83 -56.40
CA GLN A 2 18.96 37.57 -55.17
C GLN A 2 19.89 36.69 -54.32
N SER A 3 21.07 37.23 -53.98
CA SER A 3 22.05 36.57 -53.10
C SER A 3 21.50 36.50 -51.67
N LEU A 4 21.26 35.32 -51.17
CA LEU A 4 20.95 35.06 -49.76
C LEU A 4 22.08 35.65 -48.88
N SER A 5 21.75 36.60 -48.06
CA SER A 5 22.69 37.30 -47.17
C SER A 5 23.25 36.30 -46.16
N LYS A 6 24.57 36.33 -45.91
CA LYS A 6 25.31 35.48 -44.94
C LYS A 6 24.73 35.48 -43.52
N ARG A 7 23.84 36.40 -43.23
CA ARG A 7 23.17 36.58 -41.94
C ARG A 7 22.09 35.51 -41.64
N HIS A 8 21.57 34.83 -42.67
CA HIS A 8 20.54 33.81 -42.50
C HIS A 8 21.09 32.38 -42.64
N LEU A 9 22.35 32.23 -43.08
CA LEU A 9 22.99 30.90 -43.21
C LEU A 9 23.39 30.28 -41.87
N LEU A 10 23.84 31.10 -40.91
CA LEU A 10 24.23 30.65 -39.55
C LEU A 10 23.07 30.07 -38.73
N PRO A 11 21.90 30.75 -38.61
CA PRO A 11 20.75 30.15 -37.89
C PRO A 11 20.13 28.96 -38.62
N ALA A 12 20.16 28.92 -39.95
CA ALA A 12 19.71 27.74 -40.72
C ALA A 12 20.63 26.51 -40.52
N LEU A 13 21.95 26.73 -40.47
CA LEU A 13 22.93 25.70 -40.17
C LEU A 13 22.80 25.18 -38.70
N PHE A 14 22.56 26.11 -37.79
CA PHE A 14 22.32 25.77 -36.36
C PHE A 14 21.04 24.95 -36.18
N LEU A 15 19.94 25.29 -36.85
CA LEU A 15 18.69 24.51 -36.85
C LEU A 15 18.88 23.12 -37.54
N LEU A 16 19.70 23.04 -38.57
CA LEU A 16 20.04 21.73 -39.20
C LEU A 16 20.90 20.85 -38.28
N VAL A 17 21.86 21.45 -37.59
CA VAL A 17 22.71 20.70 -36.62
C VAL A 17 21.90 20.28 -35.41
N VAL A 18 21.05 21.15 -34.86
CA VAL A 18 20.16 20.82 -33.73
C VAL A 18 19.11 19.78 -34.15
N GLY A 19 18.56 19.90 -35.36
CA GLY A 19 17.65 18.89 -35.93
C GLY A 19 18.36 17.55 -36.17
N GLY A 20 19.61 17.57 -36.63
CA GLY A 20 20.44 16.39 -36.80
C GLY A 20 20.83 15.70 -35.51
N VAL A 21 21.18 16.48 -34.47
CA VAL A 21 21.50 15.94 -33.11
C VAL A 21 20.25 15.39 -32.42
N LEU A 22 19.10 16.07 -32.54
CA LEU A 22 17.83 15.56 -32.05
C LEU A 22 17.35 14.33 -32.82
N GLY A 23 17.57 14.28 -34.16
CA GLY A 23 17.31 13.10 -34.99
C GLY A 23 18.19 11.92 -34.60
N ALA A 24 19.50 12.13 -34.41
CA ALA A 24 20.44 11.07 -34.05
C ALA A 24 20.21 10.49 -32.64
N GLN A 25 19.59 11.23 -31.73
CA GLN A 25 19.17 10.69 -30.43
C GLN A 25 17.88 9.83 -30.49
N LEU A 26 17.10 9.95 -31.57
CA LEU A 26 15.87 9.17 -31.79
C LEU A 26 16.11 7.88 -32.59
N ASP A 27 17.25 7.74 -33.28
CA ASP A 27 17.57 6.64 -34.21
C ASP A 27 17.79 5.26 -33.55
N GLY A 28 17.66 5.15 -32.22
CA GLY A 28 17.83 3.87 -31.53
C GLY A 28 16.54 3.09 -31.24
N TYR A 29 15.34 3.57 -31.64
CA TYR A 29 14.13 3.12 -30.95
C TYR A 29 12.98 2.55 -31.80
N VAL A 30 12.76 3.01 -32.99
CA VAL A 30 11.85 2.50 -34.03
C VAL A 30 12.27 3.24 -35.27
N SER A 31 12.19 2.63 -36.46
CA SER A 31 12.36 3.44 -37.69
C SER A 31 11.25 4.51 -37.64
N PRO A 32 11.57 5.81 -37.71
CA PRO A 32 10.57 6.88 -37.55
C PRO A 32 9.42 6.73 -38.54
N ASP A 33 9.69 6.19 -39.70
CA ASP A 33 8.71 5.97 -40.77
C ASP A 33 7.66 4.92 -40.43
N ASP A 34 8.03 3.81 -39.75
CA ASP A 34 7.06 2.78 -39.33
C ASP A 34 6.13 3.28 -38.23
N ALA A 35 6.65 3.95 -37.20
CA ALA A 35 5.82 4.51 -36.14
C ALA A 35 4.82 5.56 -36.64
N ILE A 36 5.25 6.44 -37.56
CA ILE A 36 4.41 7.47 -38.17
C ILE A 36 3.31 6.82 -39.04
N GLU A 37 3.63 5.78 -39.80
CA GLU A 37 2.65 5.07 -40.61
C GLU A 37 1.59 4.38 -39.74
N GLN A 38 1.98 3.67 -38.69
CA GLN A 38 1.04 3.04 -37.76
C GLN A 38 0.19 4.08 -37.03
N PHE A 39 0.74 5.24 -36.68
CA PHE A 39 -0.05 6.34 -36.09
C PHE A 39 -1.09 6.89 -37.08
N LYS A 40 -0.75 7.04 -38.37
CA LYS A 40 -1.73 7.45 -39.39
C LYS A 40 -2.88 6.46 -39.49
N LYS A 41 -2.60 5.16 -39.45
CA LYS A 41 -3.63 4.08 -39.46
C LYS A 41 -4.54 4.18 -38.24
N MET A 42 -3.98 4.38 -37.04
CA MET A 42 -4.78 4.56 -35.81
C MET A 42 -5.69 5.78 -35.91
N ARG A 43 -5.15 6.92 -36.37
CA ARG A 43 -5.95 8.14 -36.58
C ARG A 43 -7.08 7.91 -37.58
N GLN A 44 -6.82 7.22 -38.69
CA GLN A 44 -7.83 6.89 -39.69
C GLN A 44 -8.94 6.02 -39.10
N ALA A 45 -8.58 4.99 -38.34
CA ALA A 45 -9.56 4.12 -37.66
C ALA A 45 -10.42 4.92 -36.67
N PHE A 46 -9.80 5.76 -35.85
CA PHE A 46 -10.49 6.63 -34.88
C PHE A 46 -11.53 7.54 -35.57
N VAL A 47 -11.13 8.22 -36.66
CA VAL A 47 -12.02 9.12 -37.42
C VAL A 47 -13.17 8.34 -38.08
N LEU A 48 -12.88 7.17 -38.67
CA LEU A 48 -13.92 6.33 -39.27
C LEU A 48 -14.92 5.83 -38.25
N ILE A 49 -14.48 5.33 -37.10
CA ILE A 49 -15.35 4.85 -36.02
C ILE A 49 -16.21 6.00 -35.50
N SER A 50 -15.59 7.13 -35.14
CA SER A 50 -16.29 8.30 -34.59
C SER A 50 -17.32 8.89 -35.55
N GLY A 51 -17.08 8.80 -36.88
CA GLY A 51 -17.93 9.45 -37.88
C GLY A 51 -18.88 8.51 -38.65
N LYS A 52 -18.68 7.19 -38.58
CA LYS A 52 -19.43 6.22 -39.41
C LYS A 52 -20.11 5.10 -38.63
N TYR A 53 -19.84 4.96 -37.34
CA TYR A 53 -20.54 3.98 -36.53
C TYR A 53 -22.03 4.32 -36.45
N VAL A 54 -22.88 3.30 -36.35
CA VAL A 54 -24.33 3.43 -36.43
C VAL A 54 -24.94 4.32 -35.31
N GLU A 55 -24.26 4.36 -34.15
CA GLU A 55 -24.69 5.16 -33.00
C GLU A 55 -23.65 6.24 -32.68
N PRO A 56 -24.01 7.35 -31.98
CA PRO A 56 -23.06 8.33 -31.49
C PRO A 56 -21.98 7.68 -30.61
N VAL A 57 -20.71 7.98 -30.88
CA VAL A 57 -19.56 7.42 -30.15
C VAL A 57 -19.02 8.42 -29.15
N ASP A 58 -18.80 7.99 -27.92
CA ASP A 58 -18.00 8.73 -26.96
C ASP A 58 -16.53 8.72 -27.39
N ALA A 59 -16.08 9.83 -27.97
CA ALA A 59 -14.71 9.99 -28.47
C ALA A 59 -13.65 9.88 -27.35
N LYS A 60 -13.98 10.32 -26.12
CA LYS A 60 -13.09 10.20 -24.96
C LYS A 60 -12.89 8.73 -24.59
N GLY A 61 -14.00 8.00 -24.41
CA GLY A 61 -13.97 6.57 -24.09
C GLY A 61 -13.27 5.75 -25.17
N LEU A 62 -13.49 6.08 -26.47
CA LEU A 62 -12.81 5.43 -27.58
C LEU A 62 -11.28 5.65 -27.55
N ALA A 63 -10.82 6.89 -27.28
CA ALA A 63 -9.41 7.22 -27.15
C ALA A 63 -8.76 6.49 -25.97
N GLU A 64 -9.41 6.52 -24.80
CA GLU A 64 -8.95 5.78 -23.61
C GLU A 64 -8.89 4.27 -23.86
N GLY A 65 -9.89 3.70 -24.55
CA GLY A 65 -9.90 2.30 -24.96
C GLY A 65 -8.72 1.95 -25.84
N GLY A 66 -8.39 2.83 -26.79
CA GLY A 66 -7.20 2.69 -27.64
C GLY A 66 -5.89 2.66 -26.85
N VAL A 67 -5.71 3.61 -25.91
CA VAL A 67 -4.52 3.64 -25.02
C VAL A 67 -4.45 2.39 -24.14
N LYS A 68 -5.56 1.99 -23.52
CA LYS A 68 -5.63 0.75 -22.73
C LYS A 68 -5.30 -0.51 -23.56
N GLY A 69 -5.77 -0.54 -24.83
CA GLY A 69 -5.46 -1.62 -25.78
C GLY A 69 -3.97 -1.73 -26.09
N MET A 70 -3.30 -0.61 -26.34
CA MET A 70 -1.84 -0.58 -26.57
C MET A 70 -1.07 -1.08 -25.33
N LEU A 71 -1.44 -0.64 -24.14
CA LEU A 71 -0.78 -1.03 -22.90
C LEU A 71 -0.99 -2.52 -22.58
N LYS A 72 -2.17 -3.07 -22.92
CA LYS A 72 -2.49 -4.49 -22.72
C LYS A 72 -1.53 -5.42 -23.48
N SER A 73 -0.95 -4.98 -24.60
CA SER A 73 0.02 -5.77 -25.38
C SER A 73 1.44 -5.81 -24.79
N LEU A 74 1.70 -5.08 -23.70
CA LEU A 74 3.03 -4.98 -23.10
C LEU A 74 3.17 -5.97 -21.92
N ASP A 75 3.20 -5.45 -20.72
CA ASP A 75 3.34 -6.18 -19.47
C ASP A 75 2.06 -6.08 -18.64
N PRO A 76 1.86 -6.93 -17.62
CA PRO A 76 0.62 -6.92 -16.83
C PRO A 76 0.45 -5.69 -15.93
N HIS A 77 1.46 -4.84 -15.78
CA HIS A 77 1.50 -3.73 -14.82
C HIS A 77 1.45 -2.34 -15.45
N SER A 78 1.85 -2.20 -16.74
CA SER A 78 1.67 -0.93 -17.46
C SER A 78 0.19 -0.60 -17.58
N SER A 79 -0.19 0.64 -17.19
CA SER A 79 -1.59 1.02 -17.08
C SER A 79 -1.84 2.49 -17.43
N TYR A 80 -3.05 2.77 -17.89
CA TYR A 80 -3.58 4.12 -18.05
C TYR A 80 -4.31 4.53 -16.77
N VAL A 81 -4.01 5.74 -16.30
CA VAL A 81 -4.65 6.34 -15.13
C VAL A 81 -5.43 7.57 -15.59
N PRO A 82 -6.76 7.55 -15.52
CA PRO A 82 -7.58 8.68 -15.96
C PRO A 82 -7.40 9.91 -15.06
N PRO A 83 -7.78 11.13 -15.54
CA PRO A 83 -7.56 12.38 -14.81
C PRO A 83 -8.10 12.38 -13.38
N GLU A 84 -9.28 11.80 -13.18
CA GLU A 84 -9.96 11.74 -11.88
C GLU A 84 -9.17 10.91 -10.85
N GLN A 85 -8.44 9.88 -11.31
CA GLN A 85 -7.60 9.03 -10.46
C GLN A 85 -6.16 9.57 -10.33
N ALA A 86 -5.71 10.39 -11.28
CA ALA A 86 -4.35 10.93 -11.31
C ALA A 86 -4.03 11.77 -10.07
N GLN A 87 -4.96 12.61 -9.65
CA GLN A 87 -4.81 13.44 -8.45
C GLN A 87 -4.70 12.57 -7.18
N ARG A 88 -5.56 11.56 -7.02
CA ARG A 88 -5.52 10.64 -5.87
C ARG A 88 -4.23 9.84 -5.81
N THR A 89 -3.73 9.39 -6.97
CA THR A 89 -2.45 8.68 -7.06
C THR A 89 -1.30 9.58 -6.65
N ARG A 90 -1.29 10.85 -7.12
CA ARG A 90 -0.29 11.83 -6.73
C ARG A 90 -0.30 12.09 -5.22
N GLN A 91 -1.47 12.30 -4.62
CA GLN A 91 -1.63 12.52 -3.18
C GLN A 91 -1.07 11.35 -2.36
N ARG A 92 -1.30 10.11 -2.82
CA ARG A 92 -0.75 8.91 -2.17
C ARG A 92 0.78 8.87 -2.21
N TYR A 93 1.40 9.28 -3.32
CA TYR A 93 2.85 9.34 -3.43
C TYR A 93 3.45 10.50 -2.62
N GLU A 94 2.78 11.66 -2.60
CA GLU A 94 3.22 12.81 -1.80
C GLU A 94 3.04 12.61 -0.28
N GLY A 95 2.17 11.69 0.15
CA GLY A 95 1.83 11.46 1.56
C GLY A 95 0.97 12.58 2.16
N SER A 96 0.31 13.39 1.34
CA SER A 96 -0.59 14.46 1.80
C SER A 96 -1.57 14.89 0.71
N PHE A 97 -2.64 15.57 1.12
CA PHE A 97 -3.61 16.19 0.23
C PHE A 97 -4.07 17.54 0.77
N GLY A 98 -4.67 18.36 -0.10
CA GLY A 98 -5.30 19.61 0.32
C GLY A 98 -6.74 19.35 0.79
N GLY A 99 -7.08 19.84 1.97
CA GLY A 99 -8.41 19.64 2.55
C GLY A 99 -8.63 20.44 3.82
N ILE A 100 -9.81 20.27 4.42
CA ILE A 100 -10.17 20.97 5.66
C ILE A 100 -9.71 20.26 6.94
N GLY A 101 -9.31 18.98 6.87
CA GLY A 101 -8.80 18.24 8.02
C GLY A 101 -9.87 17.80 9.01
N ILE A 102 -10.80 16.94 8.59
CA ILE A 102 -11.78 16.29 9.45
C ILE A 102 -11.81 14.79 9.24
N ARG A 103 -12.15 14.06 10.29
CA ARG A 103 -12.76 12.72 10.18
C ARG A 103 -14.26 12.87 10.22
N PHE A 104 -14.97 12.20 9.33
CA PHE A 104 -16.42 12.22 9.29
C PHE A 104 -16.99 10.84 8.92
N ASP A 105 -18.22 10.59 9.29
CA ASP A 105 -19.02 9.46 8.86
C ASP A 105 -20.35 9.96 8.27
N ILE A 106 -21.14 9.06 7.70
CA ILE A 106 -22.50 9.36 7.27
C ILE A 106 -23.46 8.80 8.31
N LEU A 107 -24.27 9.68 8.90
CA LEU A 107 -25.29 9.34 9.86
C LEU A 107 -26.60 10.04 9.47
N ASP A 108 -27.70 9.27 9.33
CA ASP A 108 -28.99 9.77 8.90
C ASP A 108 -28.86 10.64 7.64
N ASP A 109 -28.25 10.08 6.57
CA ASP A 109 -28.01 10.70 5.26
C ASP A 109 -27.21 12.02 5.28
N THR A 110 -26.52 12.30 6.40
CA THR A 110 -25.77 13.54 6.59
C THR A 110 -24.34 13.25 7.05
N ALA A 111 -23.36 13.98 6.49
CA ALA A 111 -21.97 13.88 6.94
C ALA A 111 -21.81 14.48 8.34
N ARG A 112 -21.49 13.63 9.32
CA ARG A 112 -21.23 14.02 10.70
C ARG A 112 -19.73 14.08 10.94
N VAL A 113 -19.24 15.18 11.49
CA VAL A 113 -17.86 15.33 11.95
C VAL A 113 -17.62 14.42 13.15
N VAL A 114 -16.78 13.42 12.99
CA VAL A 114 -16.34 12.55 14.10
C VAL A 114 -15.29 13.28 14.95
N SER A 115 -14.32 13.91 14.29
CA SER A 115 -13.34 14.80 14.94
C SER A 115 -12.64 15.68 13.91
N PRO A 116 -12.33 16.95 14.22
CA PRO A 116 -11.30 17.70 13.51
C PRO A 116 -9.93 17.05 13.73
N LEU A 117 -9.01 17.23 12.78
CA LEU A 117 -7.62 16.81 12.95
C LEU A 117 -6.86 17.86 13.76
N ALA A 118 -6.10 17.43 14.75
CA ALA A 118 -5.32 18.30 15.60
C ALA A 118 -4.35 19.19 14.78
N GLY A 119 -4.34 20.48 15.08
CA GLY A 119 -3.56 21.48 14.34
C GLY A 119 -4.08 21.81 12.93
N GLY A 120 -5.15 21.13 12.49
CA GLY A 120 -5.73 21.27 11.17
C GLY A 120 -6.58 22.53 10.95
N PRO A 121 -6.94 22.84 9.68
CA PRO A 121 -7.76 24.02 9.37
C PRO A 121 -9.11 24.03 10.05
N SER A 122 -9.78 22.88 10.13
CA SER A 122 -11.11 22.76 10.75
C SER A 122 -11.10 22.97 12.25
N GLU A 123 -10.09 22.48 12.95
CA GLU A 123 -9.95 22.72 14.39
C GLU A 123 -9.74 24.21 14.67
N LYS A 124 -8.85 24.86 13.91
CA LYS A 124 -8.60 26.31 14.01
C LYS A 124 -9.83 27.16 13.71
N ALA A 125 -10.71 26.67 12.85
CA ALA A 125 -11.97 27.33 12.52
C ALA A 125 -13.08 27.07 13.57
N GLY A 126 -12.89 26.16 14.53
CA GLY A 126 -13.85 25.84 15.59
C GLY A 126 -14.91 24.83 15.21
N LEU A 127 -14.65 23.96 14.22
CA LEU A 127 -15.47 22.77 14.00
C LEU A 127 -15.37 21.83 15.21
N MET A 128 -16.47 21.17 15.54
CA MET A 128 -16.56 20.28 16.69
C MET A 128 -17.03 18.88 16.27
N ALA A 129 -16.67 17.90 17.10
CA ALA A 129 -17.26 16.56 16.97
C ALA A 129 -18.79 16.63 17.15
N GLY A 130 -19.51 15.93 16.29
CA GLY A 130 -20.98 15.94 16.26
C GLY A 130 -21.60 16.98 15.31
N ASP A 131 -20.86 17.94 14.80
CA ASP A 131 -21.34 18.87 13.75
C ASP A 131 -21.79 18.10 12.51
N ARG A 132 -22.95 18.42 11.95
CA ARG A 132 -23.51 17.79 10.74
C ARG A 132 -23.38 18.73 9.56
N ILE A 133 -22.70 18.34 8.50
CA ILE A 133 -22.52 19.16 7.30
C ILE A 133 -23.79 19.06 6.45
N VAL A 134 -24.56 20.14 6.37
CA VAL A 134 -25.87 20.19 5.71
C VAL A 134 -25.83 20.88 4.35
N LYS A 135 -24.80 21.68 4.08
CA LYS A 135 -24.60 22.38 2.80
C LYS A 135 -23.12 22.53 2.51
N ILE A 136 -22.70 22.32 1.26
CA ILE A 136 -21.33 22.60 0.78
C ILE A 136 -21.44 23.46 -0.46
N GLU A 137 -20.74 24.62 -0.48
CA GLU A 137 -20.94 25.67 -1.47
C GLU A 137 -22.44 26.01 -1.56
N ASP A 138 -23.02 26.05 -2.77
CA ASP A 138 -24.44 26.36 -2.96
C ASP A 138 -25.35 25.12 -2.99
N SER A 139 -24.81 23.94 -2.74
CA SER A 139 -25.56 22.66 -2.86
C SER A 139 -25.83 22.04 -1.50
N THR A 140 -26.98 21.33 -1.36
CA THR A 140 -27.22 20.47 -0.20
C THR A 140 -26.12 19.41 -0.07
N ALA A 141 -25.75 19.11 1.17
CA ALA A 141 -24.82 18.01 1.49
C ALA A 141 -25.57 16.80 2.09
N VAL A 142 -26.90 16.87 2.20
CA VAL A 142 -27.75 15.75 2.61
C VAL A 142 -27.87 14.79 1.44
N ASP A 143 -27.90 13.49 1.71
CA ASP A 143 -27.96 12.37 0.75
C ASP A 143 -26.70 12.21 -0.13
N LEU A 144 -25.62 12.95 0.15
CA LEU A 144 -24.35 12.74 -0.53
C LEU A 144 -23.60 11.53 0.04
N SER A 145 -23.00 10.76 -0.82
CA SER A 145 -22.10 9.68 -0.43
C SER A 145 -20.82 10.22 0.24
N MET A 146 -20.16 9.39 1.03
CA MET A 146 -18.85 9.73 1.65
C MET A 146 -17.83 10.18 0.60
N LEU A 147 -17.88 9.65 -0.60
CA LEU A 147 -16.98 10.01 -1.70
C LEU A 147 -17.24 11.43 -2.18
N GLU A 148 -18.50 11.78 -2.45
CA GLU A 148 -18.90 13.11 -2.93
C GLU A 148 -18.61 14.19 -1.89
N ILE A 149 -18.89 13.94 -0.59
CA ILE A 149 -18.53 14.86 0.50
C ILE A 149 -17.03 15.08 0.51
N ARG A 150 -16.23 14.01 0.44
CA ARG A 150 -14.76 14.11 0.43
C ARG A 150 -14.27 14.89 -0.78
N GLU A 151 -14.80 14.65 -1.97
CA GLU A 151 -14.40 15.38 -3.19
C GLU A 151 -14.70 16.87 -3.10
N LYS A 152 -15.84 17.26 -2.51
CA LYS A 152 -16.19 18.67 -2.31
C LYS A 152 -15.32 19.36 -1.25
N LEU A 153 -14.95 18.66 -0.17
CA LEU A 153 -14.16 19.24 0.92
C LEU A 153 -12.65 19.23 0.64
N THR A 154 -12.16 18.39 -0.29
CA THR A 154 -10.75 18.38 -0.71
C THR A 154 -10.53 19.25 -1.93
N GLY A 155 -9.28 19.69 -2.16
CA GLY A 155 -8.92 20.52 -3.32
C GLY A 155 -7.45 20.91 -3.27
N GLU A 156 -7.06 21.94 -4.02
CA GLU A 156 -5.70 22.46 -3.97
C GLU A 156 -5.46 23.21 -2.65
N ILE A 157 -4.25 23.06 -2.10
CA ILE A 157 -3.83 23.77 -0.87
C ILE A 157 -3.89 25.27 -1.13
N GLY A 158 -4.44 26.03 -0.17
CA GLY A 158 -4.61 27.47 -0.26
C GLY A 158 -5.94 27.92 -0.91
N THR A 159 -6.72 27.00 -1.51
CA THR A 159 -8.08 27.32 -1.96
C THR A 159 -9.07 27.25 -0.81
N THR A 160 -10.19 27.95 -0.91
CA THR A 160 -11.23 27.97 0.13
C THR A 160 -12.38 27.01 -0.23
N VAL A 161 -13.09 26.57 0.79
CA VAL A 161 -14.41 25.91 0.67
C VAL A 161 -15.36 26.48 1.72
N SER A 162 -16.57 26.80 1.29
CA SER A 162 -17.63 27.30 2.16
C SER A 162 -18.65 26.18 2.41
N PHE A 163 -19.07 26.01 3.66
CA PHE A 163 -20.08 25.02 4.00
C PHE A 163 -20.84 25.42 5.25
N THR A 164 -22.04 24.89 5.42
CA THR A 164 -22.88 25.11 6.58
C THR A 164 -23.02 23.81 7.36
N ILE A 165 -22.86 23.91 8.69
CA ILE A 165 -23.15 22.80 9.60
C ILE A 165 -24.42 23.06 10.40
N TYR A 166 -25.06 22.00 10.83
CA TYR A 166 -25.99 21.99 11.94
C TYR A 166 -25.31 21.42 13.19
N ARG A 167 -25.34 22.17 14.30
CA ARG A 167 -24.75 21.77 15.58
C ARG A 167 -25.85 21.31 16.55
N PRO A 168 -26.02 19.99 16.75
CA PRO A 168 -27.10 19.46 17.59
C PRO A 168 -27.06 19.97 19.05
N LEU A 169 -25.86 20.20 19.60
CA LEU A 169 -25.69 20.67 20.98
C LEU A 169 -26.32 22.06 21.25
N SER A 170 -26.34 22.94 20.26
CA SER A 170 -26.87 24.29 20.37
C SER A 170 -28.12 24.53 19.52
N ASP A 171 -28.60 23.50 18.81
CA ASP A 171 -29.72 23.58 17.86
C ASP A 171 -29.58 24.74 16.87
N SER A 172 -28.36 24.93 16.34
CA SER A 172 -28.03 26.09 15.49
C SER A 172 -27.25 25.72 14.25
N ARG A 173 -27.35 26.57 13.22
CA ARG A 173 -26.59 26.45 11.99
C ARG A 173 -25.44 27.46 11.99
N HIS A 174 -24.27 27.01 11.58
CA HIS A 174 -23.09 27.84 11.47
C HIS A 174 -22.50 27.72 10.06
N ALA A 175 -22.15 28.86 9.46
CA ALA A 175 -21.45 28.90 8.19
C ALA A 175 -19.94 29.00 8.45
N PHE A 176 -19.18 28.21 7.71
CA PHE A 176 -17.72 28.22 7.72
C PHE A 176 -17.19 28.46 6.32
N THR A 177 -16.10 29.21 6.24
CA THR A 177 -15.25 29.29 5.04
C THR A 177 -13.84 28.93 5.49
N ILE A 178 -13.33 27.82 5.02
CA ILE A 178 -12.06 27.25 5.46
C ILE A 178 -11.11 27.19 4.28
N GLU A 179 -9.90 27.72 4.46
CA GLU A 179 -8.80 27.54 3.53
C GLU A 179 -8.26 26.10 3.66
N ARG A 180 -8.17 25.39 2.52
CA ARG A 180 -7.64 24.02 2.49
C ARG A 180 -6.16 24.01 2.83
N GLY A 181 -5.81 23.34 3.90
CA GLY A 181 -4.44 23.11 4.33
C GLY A 181 -3.87 21.80 3.84
N LYS A 182 -2.56 21.59 4.09
CA LYS A 182 -1.89 20.30 3.86
C LYS A 182 -2.33 19.30 4.94
N ILE A 183 -3.05 18.27 4.54
CA ILE A 183 -3.52 17.20 5.42
C ILE A 183 -2.64 15.95 5.22
N PRO A 184 -1.97 15.44 6.25
CA PRO A 184 -1.11 14.28 6.13
C PRO A 184 -1.92 13.01 5.82
N LEU A 185 -1.36 12.17 4.95
CA LEU A 185 -1.79 10.81 4.70
C LEU A 185 -0.72 9.88 5.26
N TYR A 186 -0.80 9.60 6.54
CA TYR A 186 0.21 8.76 7.19
C TYR A 186 0.36 7.41 6.48
N SER A 187 1.61 7.04 6.27
CA SER A 187 2.03 5.79 5.64
C SER A 187 2.44 4.74 6.68
N VAL A 188 2.88 5.17 7.86
CA VAL A 188 3.05 4.33 9.04
C VAL A 188 1.71 4.27 9.76
N HIS A 189 1.07 3.11 9.72
CA HIS A 189 -0.30 2.92 10.20
C HIS A 189 -0.36 2.61 11.69
N SER A 190 0.66 1.95 12.23
CA SER A 190 0.73 1.58 13.64
C SER A 190 2.16 1.52 14.11
N SER A 191 2.40 1.93 15.37
CA SER A 191 3.69 1.83 16.04
C SER A 191 3.47 1.70 17.54
N TYR A 192 4.03 0.64 18.15
CA TYR A 192 3.87 0.37 19.59
C TYR A 192 4.94 -0.62 20.09
N MET A 193 5.09 -0.73 21.41
CA MET A 193 5.88 -1.78 22.04
C MET A 193 5.05 -3.05 22.18
N VAL A 194 5.52 -4.17 21.60
CA VAL A 194 4.85 -5.49 21.70
C VAL A 194 5.09 -6.09 23.09
N ASP A 195 6.31 -5.95 23.58
CA ASP A 195 6.78 -6.26 24.93
C ASP A 195 7.78 -5.18 25.39
N GLU A 196 8.47 -5.38 26.50
CA GLU A 196 9.39 -4.40 27.08
C GLU A 196 10.58 -4.05 26.18
N GLU A 197 10.98 -4.93 25.23
CA GLU A 197 12.15 -4.77 24.36
C GLU A 197 11.79 -4.67 22.88
N THR A 198 10.58 -5.12 22.47
CA THR A 198 10.20 -5.28 21.07
C THR A 198 9.35 -4.14 20.57
N GLY A 199 9.89 -3.31 19.69
CA GLY A 199 9.12 -2.34 18.91
C GLY A 199 8.46 -3.00 17.69
N TYR A 200 7.30 -2.49 17.30
CA TYR A 200 6.57 -2.86 16.08
C TYR A 200 6.21 -1.60 15.29
N ILE A 201 6.47 -1.63 13.99
CA ILE A 201 6.11 -0.55 13.05
C ILE A 201 5.47 -1.18 11.81
N GLU A 202 4.23 -0.77 11.50
CA GLU A 202 3.51 -1.16 10.29
C GLU A 202 3.60 -0.05 9.24
N ILE A 203 4.21 -0.37 8.09
CA ILE A 203 4.28 0.52 6.93
C ILE A 203 3.25 0.04 5.91
N GLY A 204 2.15 0.77 5.78
CA GLY A 204 1.05 0.39 4.88
C GLY A 204 1.27 0.76 3.41
N ARG A 205 2.20 1.68 3.12
CA ARG A 205 2.67 2.06 1.79
C ARG A 205 3.97 2.85 1.88
N PHE A 206 4.63 3.05 0.74
CA PHE A 206 5.77 3.97 0.64
C PHE A 206 5.35 5.29 -0.04
N ALA A 207 5.21 6.35 0.75
CA ALA A 207 5.05 7.73 0.32
C ALA A 207 6.37 8.49 0.50
N LYS A 208 6.49 9.71 -0.01
CA LYS A 208 7.68 10.55 0.20
C LYS A 208 7.92 10.88 1.67
N SER A 209 6.85 10.94 2.48
CA SER A 209 6.93 11.19 3.92
C SER A 209 7.29 9.97 4.76
N THR A 210 7.27 8.76 4.18
CA THR A 210 7.44 7.51 4.94
C THR A 210 8.77 7.41 5.70
N PRO A 211 9.93 7.83 5.16
CA PRO A 211 11.18 7.76 5.92
C PRO A 211 11.16 8.62 7.19
N GLU A 212 10.63 9.85 7.09
CA GLU A 212 10.50 10.76 8.24
C GLU A 212 9.51 10.19 9.27
N GLU A 213 8.34 9.72 8.83
CA GLU A 213 7.35 9.06 9.71
C GLU A 213 7.96 7.83 10.41
N PHE A 214 8.70 6.99 9.67
CA PHE A 214 9.33 5.80 10.21
C PHE A 214 10.36 6.14 11.28
N MET A 215 11.25 7.11 11.02
CA MET A 215 12.28 7.52 11.98
C MET A 215 11.71 8.17 13.23
N GLU A 216 10.67 9.00 13.11
CA GLU A 216 9.93 9.55 14.27
C GLU A 216 9.40 8.43 15.18
N LYS A 217 8.86 7.34 14.58
CA LYS A 217 8.36 6.21 15.36
C LYS A 217 9.49 5.38 15.96
N VAL A 218 10.61 5.20 15.25
CA VAL A 218 11.82 4.55 15.78
C VAL A 218 12.34 5.29 17.01
N ASP A 219 12.45 6.62 16.95
CA ASP A 219 12.93 7.42 18.08
C ASP A 219 11.98 7.32 19.28
N THR A 220 10.68 7.34 19.02
CA THR A 220 9.65 7.14 20.05
C THR A 220 9.80 5.77 20.71
N LEU A 221 9.94 4.69 19.94
CA LEU A 221 10.10 3.34 20.47
C LEU A 221 11.43 3.16 21.24
N LYS A 222 12.52 3.74 20.74
CA LYS A 222 13.82 3.76 21.46
C LYS A 222 13.70 4.44 22.82
N SER A 223 12.98 5.56 22.90
CA SER A 223 12.74 6.25 24.19
C SER A 223 11.91 5.42 25.18
N ARG A 224 11.19 4.40 24.69
CA ARG A 224 10.41 3.44 25.49
C ARG A 224 11.15 2.13 25.80
N GLY A 225 12.45 2.02 25.42
CA GLY A 225 13.27 0.86 25.72
C GLY A 225 13.36 -0.17 24.58
N MET A 226 13.04 0.19 23.34
CA MET A 226 13.14 -0.74 22.21
C MET A 226 14.59 -1.17 21.98
N GLU A 227 14.85 -2.47 22.06
CA GLU A 227 16.14 -3.10 21.75
C GLU A 227 16.12 -3.88 20.42
N ARG A 228 14.92 -4.26 19.93
CA ARG A 228 14.70 -5.04 18.71
C ARG A 228 13.41 -4.60 18.01
N LEU A 229 13.36 -4.75 16.67
CA LEU A 229 12.29 -4.17 15.86
C LEU A 229 11.63 -5.19 14.93
N ILE A 230 10.30 -5.16 14.89
CA ILE A 230 9.50 -5.78 13.85
C ILE A 230 9.01 -4.71 12.88
N VAL A 231 9.36 -4.86 11.60
CA VAL A 231 8.86 -4.02 10.50
C VAL A 231 7.80 -4.83 9.73
N ASP A 232 6.57 -4.39 9.76
CA ASP A 232 5.47 -5.07 9.07
C ASP A 232 5.21 -4.43 7.70
N LEU A 233 5.46 -5.18 6.64
CA LEU A 233 5.22 -4.82 5.24
C LEU A 233 4.04 -5.59 4.64
N ARG A 234 3.30 -6.34 5.43
CA ARG A 234 2.12 -7.07 4.94
C ARG A 234 1.08 -6.07 4.43
N GLN A 235 0.38 -6.45 3.36
CA GLN A 235 -0.61 -5.60 2.68
C GLN A 235 -0.03 -4.29 2.11
N ASN A 236 1.29 -4.13 2.03
CA ASN A 236 1.94 -2.94 1.48
C ASN A 236 2.25 -3.13 -0.01
N PRO A 237 1.50 -2.49 -0.94
CA PRO A 237 1.70 -2.65 -2.38
C PRO A 237 2.94 -1.92 -2.93
N GLY A 238 3.76 -1.35 -2.04
CA GLY A 238 4.91 -0.54 -2.41
C GLY A 238 4.61 0.95 -2.47
N GLY A 239 5.19 1.64 -3.43
CA GLY A 239 5.05 3.08 -3.61
C GLY A 239 6.33 3.74 -4.13
N VAL A 240 6.80 4.78 -3.46
CA VAL A 240 8.01 5.53 -3.82
C VAL A 240 9.26 4.70 -3.52
N MET A 241 9.99 4.32 -4.58
CA MET A 241 11.21 3.51 -4.48
C MET A 241 12.25 4.17 -3.57
N GLN A 242 12.47 5.48 -3.73
CA GLN A 242 13.46 6.23 -2.94
C GLN A 242 13.18 6.17 -1.44
N SER A 243 11.93 6.12 -1.03
CA SER A 243 11.55 6.01 0.38
C SER A 243 11.90 4.64 0.97
N ALA A 244 11.73 3.56 0.20
CA ALA A 244 12.18 2.23 0.62
C ALA A 244 13.70 2.14 0.70
N VAL A 245 14.42 2.79 -0.24
CA VAL A 245 15.88 2.88 -0.23
C VAL A 245 16.39 3.63 1.02
N GLN A 246 15.76 4.75 1.37
CA GLN A 246 16.13 5.51 2.58
C GLN A 246 15.90 4.69 3.86
N ILE A 247 14.81 3.97 3.97
CA ILE A 247 14.58 3.09 5.13
C ILE A 247 15.57 1.92 5.12
N ALA A 248 15.89 1.32 3.98
CA ALA A 248 16.91 0.28 3.89
C ALA A 248 18.29 0.80 4.32
N ASP A 249 18.63 2.04 3.98
CA ASP A 249 19.87 2.70 4.41
C ASP A 249 19.97 2.79 5.94
N GLU A 250 18.87 3.15 6.61
CA GLU A 250 18.79 3.20 8.08
C GLU A 250 18.93 1.81 8.75
N LEU A 251 18.59 0.75 8.05
CA LEU A 251 18.68 -0.62 8.56
C LEU A 251 20.05 -1.25 8.30
N LEU A 252 20.64 -1.05 7.12
CA LEU A 252 21.87 -1.74 6.68
C LEU A 252 23.12 -1.22 7.38
N GLY A 253 23.27 0.06 7.54
CA GLY A 253 24.31 0.68 8.35
C GLY A 253 25.74 0.63 7.83
N THR A 254 26.03 -0.08 6.74
CA THR A 254 27.35 -0.14 6.13
C THR A 254 27.35 0.63 4.81
N ALA A 255 28.14 1.70 4.74
CA ALA A 255 28.27 2.50 3.53
C ALA A 255 28.75 1.66 2.34
N GLY A 256 28.15 1.90 1.18
CA GLY A 256 28.49 1.21 -0.06
C GLY A 256 27.75 -0.10 -0.33
N GLN A 257 27.07 -0.68 0.66
CA GLN A 257 26.22 -1.87 0.42
C GLN A 257 25.13 -1.54 -0.62
N THR A 258 24.97 -2.41 -1.61
CA THR A 258 23.93 -2.24 -2.64
C THR A 258 22.57 -2.47 -2.01
N ILE A 259 21.62 -1.55 -2.23
CA ILE A 259 20.23 -1.71 -1.81
C ILE A 259 19.41 -2.29 -2.96
N VAL A 260 19.57 -1.73 -4.14
CA VAL A 260 18.87 -2.15 -5.35
C VAL A 260 19.61 -1.70 -6.60
N GLU A 261 19.61 -2.53 -7.63
CA GLU A 261 20.08 -2.18 -8.96
C GLU A 261 18.90 -2.09 -9.92
N THR A 262 18.88 -1.07 -10.77
CA THR A 262 17.86 -0.93 -11.83
C THR A 262 18.49 -1.01 -13.20
N ARG A 263 17.86 -1.77 -14.12
CA ARG A 263 18.29 -1.94 -15.50
C ARG A 263 17.12 -1.73 -16.45
N GLY A 264 17.32 -0.88 -17.45
CA GLY A 264 16.30 -0.55 -18.45
C GLY A 264 16.94 -0.31 -19.82
N ARG A 265 16.09 -0.01 -20.78
CA ARG A 265 16.54 0.30 -22.15
C ARG A 265 17.30 1.64 -22.21
N SER A 266 16.87 2.63 -21.44
CA SER A 266 17.55 3.93 -21.34
C SER A 266 18.64 3.86 -20.26
N SER A 267 19.83 4.42 -20.55
CA SER A 267 20.92 4.53 -19.58
C SER A 267 20.54 5.29 -18.32
N GLN A 268 19.57 6.21 -18.40
CA GLN A 268 19.05 6.95 -17.26
C GLN A 268 18.29 6.09 -16.24
N ILE A 269 17.92 4.87 -16.63
CA ILE A 269 17.27 3.89 -15.75
C ILE A 269 18.31 3.01 -15.05
N ASN A 270 19.48 2.85 -15.64
CA ASN A 270 20.54 1.98 -15.12
C ASN A 270 21.24 2.67 -13.95
N GLN A 271 20.87 2.27 -12.74
CA GLN A 271 21.38 2.86 -11.49
C GLN A 271 21.58 1.76 -10.45
N THR A 272 22.64 1.91 -9.65
CA THR A 272 22.83 1.13 -8.43
C THR A 272 22.69 2.07 -7.24
N LEU A 273 21.64 1.87 -6.46
CA LEU A 273 21.39 2.63 -5.23
C LEU A 273 22.05 1.89 -4.07
N ARG A 274 22.83 2.62 -3.28
CA ARG A 274 23.66 2.07 -2.20
C ARG A 274 23.38 2.78 -0.89
N ALA A 275 23.60 2.10 0.21
CA ALA A 275 23.66 2.67 1.54
C ALA A 275 24.75 3.74 1.61
N GLN A 276 24.46 4.87 2.26
CA GLN A 276 25.34 6.04 2.27
C GLN A 276 26.11 6.20 3.58
N SER A 277 25.48 5.87 4.71
CA SER A 277 26.07 6.10 6.04
C SER A 277 25.60 5.05 7.04
N GLY A 278 26.21 5.02 8.22
CA GLY A 278 25.72 4.22 9.33
C GLY A 278 24.33 4.66 9.76
N GLY A 279 23.33 3.80 9.53
CA GLY A 279 21.93 4.07 9.86
C GLY A 279 21.66 4.01 11.37
N ALA A 280 20.48 4.46 11.75
CA ALA A 280 20.08 4.51 13.17
C ALA A 280 19.76 3.14 13.78
N LEU A 281 19.57 2.10 12.97
CA LEU A 281 19.12 0.76 13.38
C LEU A 281 20.12 -0.36 13.02
N THR A 282 21.40 -0.06 12.94
CA THR A 282 22.44 -0.96 12.43
C THR A 282 22.73 -2.18 13.30
N HIS A 283 22.48 -2.09 14.60
CA HIS A 283 22.85 -3.12 15.58
C HIS A 283 21.66 -3.88 16.17
N GLN A 284 20.45 -3.33 16.09
CA GLN A 284 19.26 -3.96 16.64
C GLN A 284 18.88 -5.20 15.82
N PRO A 285 18.50 -6.31 16.46
CA PRO A 285 17.83 -7.42 15.78
C PRO A 285 16.57 -6.93 15.08
N ILE A 286 16.41 -7.30 13.79
CA ILE A 286 15.26 -6.90 12.98
C ILE A 286 14.60 -8.13 12.39
N THR A 287 13.27 -8.13 12.41
CA THR A 287 12.43 -9.09 11.69
C THR A 287 11.45 -8.33 10.80
N VAL A 288 11.33 -8.74 9.54
CA VAL A 288 10.42 -8.13 8.58
C VAL A 288 9.27 -9.08 8.28
N LEU A 289 8.03 -8.63 8.47
CA LEU A 289 6.84 -9.41 8.12
C LEU A 289 6.41 -9.12 6.70
N VAL A 290 6.16 -10.17 5.92
CA VAL A 290 5.79 -10.07 4.50
C VAL A 290 4.63 -10.99 4.15
N ASP A 291 3.86 -10.62 3.10
CA ASP A 291 2.81 -11.46 2.52
C ASP A 291 2.68 -11.28 1.00
N GLY A 292 1.73 -11.97 0.38
CA GLY A 292 1.49 -11.91 -1.07
C GLY A 292 1.07 -10.53 -1.62
N ASN A 293 0.76 -9.57 -0.76
CA ASN A 293 0.46 -8.19 -1.12
C ASN A 293 1.64 -7.24 -0.89
N SER A 294 2.71 -7.71 -0.23
CA SER A 294 3.99 -6.99 -0.14
C SER A 294 4.62 -6.92 -1.53
N ALA A 295 4.65 -5.74 -2.15
CA ALA A 295 5.02 -5.61 -3.55
C ALA A 295 5.97 -4.43 -3.82
N SER A 296 6.74 -4.49 -4.93
CA SER A 296 7.51 -3.36 -5.47
C SER A 296 8.49 -2.77 -4.43
N ALA A 297 8.29 -1.53 -3.94
CA ALA A 297 9.15 -0.89 -2.94
C ALA A 297 9.28 -1.70 -1.64
N SER A 298 8.24 -2.44 -1.23
CA SER A 298 8.30 -3.38 -0.11
C SER A 298 9.27 -4.52 -0.39
N GLU A 299 9.31 -5.00 -1.64
CA GLU A 299 10.22 -6.07 -2.05
C GLU A 299 11.66 -5.58 -2.20
N ILE A 300 11.86 -4.30 -2.49
CA ILE A 300 13.19 -3.67 -2.47
C ILE A 300 13.74 -3.68 -1.05
N LEU A 301 12.97 -3.21 -0.07
CA LEU A 301 13.38 -3.22 1.33
C LEU A 301 13.61 -4.65 1.84
N ALA A 302 12.64 -5.54 1.65
CA ALA A 302 12.74 -6.93 2.08
C ALA A 302 13.93 -7.67 1.44
N GLY A 303 14.13 -7.50 0.12
CA GLY A 303 15.23 -8.09 -0.62
C GLY A 303 16.60 -7.57 -0.16
N ALA A 304 16.71 -6.27 0.10
CA ALA A 304 17.95 -5.67 0.57
C ALA A 304 18.37 -6.23 1.93
N VAL A 305 17.46 -6.24 2.90
CA VAL A 305 17.78 -6.73 4.26
C VAL A 305 17.96 -8.25 4.31
N GLN A 306 17.32 -9.01 3.42
CA GLN A 306 17.50 -10.46 3.32
C GLN A 306 18.87 -10.79 2.72
N ASP A 307 19.23 -10.19 1.59
CA ASP A 307 20.45 -10.49 0.85
C ASP A 307 21.72 -10.14 1.63
N HIS A 308 21.67 -9.09 2.44
CA HIS A 308 22.74 -8.70 3.34
C HIS A 308 22.69 -9.38 4.71
N ASP A 309 21.89 -10.40 4.90
CA ASP A 309 21.74 -11.08 6.20
C ASP A 309 21.44 -10.13 7.37
N ARG A 310 20.78 -9.00 7.07
CA ARG A 310 20.51 -7.94 8.05
C ARG A 310 19.26 -8.21 8.88
N ALA A 311 18.27 -8.88 8.29
CA ALA A 311 17.01 -9.19 8.97
C ALA A 311 16.48 -10.55 8.54
N LEU A 312 15.69 -11.18 9.43
CA LEU A 312 14.87 -12.34 9.07
C LEU A 312 13.54 -11.88 8.44
N LEU A 313 13.13 -12.57 7.38
CA LEU A 313 11.82 -12.41 6.77
C LEU A 313 10.89 -13.52 7.25
N VAL A 314 9.72 -13.14 7.76
CA VAL A 314 8.70 -14.07 8.29
C VAL A 314 7.35 -13.81 7.63
N GLY A 315 6.67 -14.84 7.21
CA GLY A 315 5.32 -14.73 6.66
C GLY A 315 5.09 -15.55 5.42
N ARG A 316 4.79 -14.91 4.29
CA ARG A 316 4.50 -15.59 3.01
C ARG A 316 5.26 -14.94 1.88
N ARG A 317 5.50 -15.69 0.79
CA ARG A 317 6.15 -15.17 -0.42
C ARG A 317 5.48 -13.87 -0.87
N THR A 318 6.29 -12.89 -1.24
CA THR A 318 5.82 -11.58 -1.68
C THR A 318 5.21 -11.59 -3.08
N PHE A 319 4.73 -10.46 -3.53
CA PHE A 319 3.98 -10.33 -4.78
C PHE A 319 4.79 -10.72 -6.04
N GLY A 320 6.07 -10.40 -6.13
CA GLY A 320 6.89 -10.64 -7.32
C GLY A 320 6.77 -9.55 -8.39
N LYS A 321 6.80 -8.27 -7.99
CA LYS A 321 6.83 -7.14 -8.93
C LYS A 321 8.22 -6.50 -8.92
N GLY A 322 9.10 -6.98 -9.81
CA GLY A 322 10.46 -6.49 -10.01
C GLY A 322 10.59 -5.47 -11.17
N LEU A 323 9.59 -4.62 -11.36
CA LEU A 323 9.50 -3.66 -12.47
C LEU A 323 9.59 -2.22 -11.99
N VAL A 324 10.42 -1.43 -12.67
CA VAL A 324 10.51 0.03 -12.49
C VAL A 324 9.48 0.70 -13.38
N GLN A 325 8.57 1.44 -12.79
CA GLN A 325 7.52 2.17 -13.50
C GLN A 325 7.72 3.68 -13.37
N LYS A 326 7.46 4.42 -14.47
CA LYS A 326 7.42 5.89 -14.47
C LYS A 326 6.08 6.40 -14.97
N PRO A 327 5.51 7.46 -14.36
CA PRO A 327 4.32 8.12 -14.86
C PRO A 327 4.68 9.11 -15.97
N TYR A 328 4.04 8.98 -17.13
CA TYR A 328 4.13 9.92 -18.24
C TYR A 328 2.79 10.64 -18.40
N ARG A 329 2.79 11.94 -18.15
CA ARG A 329 1.58 12.77 -18.20
C ARG A 329 1.11 12.99 -19.63
N LEU A 330 -0.21 12.96 -19.84
CA LEU A 330 -0.88 13.36 -21.05
C LEU A 330 -1.51 14.76 -20.89
N ASN A 331 -1.89 15.39 -22.01
CA ASN A 331 -2.35 16.78 -22.03
C ASN A 331 -3.69 17.01 -21.30
N ASP A 332 -4.50 15.96 -21.14
CA ASP A 332 -5.79 15.99 -20.45
C ASP A 332 -5.70 15.80 -18.93
N GLY A 333 -4.46 15.71 -18.39
CA GLY A 333 -4.21 15.47 -16.97
C GLY A 333 -4.17 13.98 -16.58
N SER A 334 -4.51 13.05 -17.48
CA SER A 334 -4.27 11.62 -17.32
C SER A 334 -2.78 11.30 -17.39
N PHE A 335 -2.38 10.08 -17.06
CA PHE A 335 -1.02 9.61 -17.28
C PHE A 335 -0.95 8.12 -17.59
N ILE A 336 0.15 7.74 -18.23
CA ILE A 336 0.51 6.35 -18.46
C ILE A 336 1.55 5.95 -17.41
N GLN A 337 1.22 4.97 -16.58
CA GLN A 337 2.19 4.30 -15.72
C GLN A 337 2.90 3.23 -16.55
N LEU A 338 4.09 3.55 -17.06
CA LEU A 338 4.81 2.70 -18.01
C LEU A 338 5.98 2.00 -17.34
N THR A 339 6.12 0.71 -17.60
CA THR A 339 7.31 -0.06 -17.23
C THR A 339 8.50 0.36 -18.08
N VAL A 340 9.56 0.86 -17.44
CA VAL A 340 10.77 1.39 -18.10
C VAL A 340 12.03 0.60 -17.76
N GLY A 341 11.98 -0.30 -16.79
CA GLY A 341 13.11 -1.12 -16.39
C GLY A 341 12.70 -2.23 -15.43
N ARG A 342 13.70 -3.00 -15.04
CA ARG A 342 13.62 -4.04 -14.00
C ARG A 342 14.53 -3.66 -12.85
N TYR A 343 14.22 -4.14 -11.65
CA TYR A 343 15.14 -4.01 -10.55
C TYR A 343 15.61 -5.38 -10.05
N TYR A 344 16.78 -5.38 -9.48
CA TYR A 344 17.50 -6.54 -8.97
C TYR A 344 17.90 -6.28 -7.52
N THR A 345 17.83 -7.30 -6.70
CA THR A 345 18.28 -7.25 -5.30
C THR A 345 19.80 -7.23 -5.22
N PRO A 346 20.42 -6.98 -4.05
CA PRO A 346 21.86 -6.90 -3.91
C PRO A 346 22.66 -8.07 -4.52
N VAL A 347 22.21 -9.30 -4.32
CA VAL A 347 22.87 -10.49 -4.90
C VAL A 347 22.46 -10.77 -6.37
N GLY A 348 21.74 -9.84 -7.00
CA GLY A 348 21.41 -9.89 -8.43
C GLY A 348 20.13 -10.64 -8.78
N ARG A 349 19.29 -10.98 -7.82
CA ARG A 349 18.00 -11.66 -8.08
C ARG A 349 17.03 -10.76 -8.83
N LEU A 350 16.52 -11.21 -9.98
CA LEU A 350 15.31 -10.64 -10.55
C LEU A 350 14.10 -11.31 -9.87
N ILE A 351 13.35 -10.57 -9.09
CA ILE A 351 12.20 -11.10 -8.35
C ILE A 351 10.89 -11.07 -9.14
N GLN A 352 10.90 -10.48 -10.35
CA GLN A 352 9.71 -10.40 -11.19
C GLN A 352 9.16 -11.79 -11.51
N THR A 353 7.89 -12.02 -11.16
CA THR A 353 7.16 -13.20 -11.63
C THR A 353 7.16 -13.20 -13.16
N PRO A 354 7.59 -14.29 -13.82
CA PRO A 354 7.58 -14.39 -15.28
C PRO A 354 6.22 -14.05 -15.86
N TYR A 355 6.19 -13.43 -17.03
CA TYR A 355 4.95 -13.13 -17.74
C TYR A 355 5.16 -13.20 -19.24
N GLU A 356 4.10 -13.58 -19.95
CA GLU A 356 4.01 -13.49 -21.40
C GLU A 356 3.32 -12.17 -21.79
N LYS A 357 3.91 -11.46 -22.78
CA LYS A 357 3.36 -10.19 -23.25
C LYS A 357 1.95 -10.39 -23.80
N GLY A 358 1.03 -9.52 -23.42
CA GLY A 358 -0.36 -9.56 -23.86
C GLY A 358 -1.24 -10.59 -23.14
N ASN A 359 -0.68 -11.50 -22.36
CA ASN A 359 -1.41 -12.56 -21.67
C ASN A 359 -1.51 -12.30 -20.16
N ARG A 360 -2.27 -11.25 -19.81
CA ARG A 360 -2.45 -10.83 -18.40
C ARG A 360 -3.19 -11.88 -17.57
N GLN A 361 -4.12 -12.61 -18.16
CA GLN A 361 -4.90 -13.60 -17.44
C GLN A 361 -4.01 -14.78 -17.01
N ALA A 362 -3.25 -15.37 -17.91
CA ALA A 362 -2.32 -16.46 -17.59
C ALA A 362 -1.31 -16.06 -16.50
N TYR A 363 -0.82 -14.81 -16.54
CA TYR A 363 0.05 -14.28 -15.49
C TYR A 363 -0.56 -14.39 -14.10
N TYR A 364 -1.83 -13.99 -13.91
CA TYR A 364 -2.48 -14.06 -12.59
C TYR A 364 -2.88 -15.48 -12.20
N GLU A 365 -3.23 -16.33 -13.14
CA GLU A 365 -3.55 -17.74 -12.90
C GLU A 365 -2.32 -18.52 -12.44
N GLU A 366 -1.20 -18.43 -13.18
CA GLU A 366 0.07 -19.05 -12.82
C GLU A 366 0.59 -18.53 -11.47
N LYS A 367 0.51 -17.22 -11.27
CA LYS A 367 0.89 -16.60 -10.02
C LYS A 367 0.09 -17.15 -8.84
N SER A 368 -1.22 -17.35 -8.98
CA SER A 368 -2.09 -17.88 -7.93
C SER A 368 -1.71 -19.31 -7.56
N SER A 369 -1.47 -20.20 -8.56
CA SER A 369 -1.07 -21.57 -8.33
C SER A 369 0.32 -21.67 -7.69
N SER A 370 1.31 -20.98 -8.26
CA SER A 370 2.68 -20.92 -7.76
C SER A 370 2.76 -20.32 -6.34
N PHE A 371 1.91 -19.35 -6.02
CA PHE A 371 1.81 -18.79 -4.67
C PHE A 371 1.30 -19.83 -3.67
N ARG A 372 0.29 -20.61 -4.05
CA ARG A 372 -0.27 -21.67 -3.21
C ARG A 372 0.79 -22.71 -2.87
N ASP A 373 1.54 -23.19 -3.85
CA ASP A 373 2.60 -24.16 -3.63
C ASP A 373 3.74 -23.59 -2.75
N ALA A 374 4.14 -22.36 -2.97
CA ALA A 374 5.14 -21.68 -2.16
C ALA A 374 4.74 -21.48 -0.69
N VAL A 375 3.46 -21.59 -0.37
CA VAL A 375 2.94 -21.40 0.99
C VAL A 375 2.63 -22.73 1.67
N TYR A 376 2.02 -23.69 0.95
CA TYR A 376 1.56 -24.94 1.54
C TYR A 376 2.50 -26.13 1.31
N ASN A 377 3.34 -26.06 0.27
CA ASN A 377 4.28 -27.12 -0.13
C ASN A 377 5.70 -26.55 -0.25
N VAL A 378 6.15 -25.79 0.76
CA VAL A 378 7.36 -24.95 0.72
C VAL A 378 8.59 -25.68 0.20
N GLU A 379 8.94 -26.84 0.77
CA GLU A 379 10.14 -27.59 0.38
C GLU A 379 10.00 -28.13 -1.04
N LYS A 380 8.86 -28.73 -1.37
CA LYS A 380 8.58 -29.18 -2.74
C LYS A 380 8.64 -28.03 -3.74
N TYR A 381 8.12 -26.86 -3.37
CA TYR A 381 8.21 -25.67 -4.23
C TYR A 381 9.66 -25.23 -4.42
N LYS A 382 10.46 -25.18 -3.35
CA LYS A 382 11.90 -24.84 -3.45
C LYS A 382 12.64 -25.81 -4.38
N ASP A 383 12.30 -27.10 -4.38
CA ASP A 383 12.90 -28.09 -5.26
C ASP A 383 12.56 -27.87 -6.75
N THR A 384 11.43 -27.25 -7.06
CA THR A 384 11.07 -26.88 -8.43
C THR A 384 11.80 -25.68 -8.99
N ILE A 385 12.46 -24.87 -8.12
CA ILE A 385 13.17 -23.66 -8.55
C ILE A 385 14.49 -24.05 -9.23
N PRO A 386 14.70 -23.66 -10.49
CA PRO A 386 15.93 -23.95 -11.21
C PRO A 386 17.17 -23.39 -10.50
N ASP A 387 18.33 -24.05 -10.65
CA ASP A 387 19.60 -23.58 -10.07
C ASP A 387 19.97 -22.17 -10.55
N SER A 388 19.62 -21.79 -11.75
CA SER A 388 19.83 -20.43 -12.28
C SER A 388 19.07 -19.32 -11.54
N LEU A 389 18.10 -19.68 -10.69
CA LEU A 389 17.33 -18.77 -9.85
C LEU A 389 17.64 -18.95 -8.36
N ARG A 390 18.68 -19.71 -8.01
CA ARG A 390 19.21 -19.87 -6.67
C ARG A 390 20.40 -18.95 -6.49
N TYR A 391 20.42 -18.21 -5.41
CA TYR A 391 21.45 -17.25 -5.07
C TYR A 391 21.85 -17.45 -3.62
N GLU A 392 23.00 -16.92 -3.22
CA GLU A 392 23.47 -16.93 -1.85
C GLU A 392 23.51 -15.51 -1.29
N THR A 393 23.11 -15.35 -0.04
CA THR A 393 23.26 -14.09 0.71
C THR A 393 24.73 -13.87 1.07
N ASP A 394 25.07 -12.75 1.67
CA ASP A 394 26.45 -12.42 2.09
C ASP A 394 27.07 -13.50 3.01
N HIS A 395 26.25 -14.23 3.76
CA HIS A 395 26.68 -15.31 4.67
C HIS A 395 26.27 -16.72 4.20
N GLY A 396 25.94 -16.88 2.92
CA GLY A 396 25.71 -18.20 2.30
C GLY A 396 24.33 -18.81 2.54
N ARG A 397 23.32 -18.04 2.97
CA ARG A 397 21.93 -18.54 2.99
C ARG A 397 21.39 -18.59 1.58
N THR A 398 20.72 -19.68 1.20
CA THR A 398 20.08 -19.80 -0.11
C THR A 398 18.83 -18.94 -0.20
N VAL A 399 18.78 -18.08 -1.21
CA VAL A 399 17.62 -17.22 -1.55
C VAL A 399 17.24 -17.39 -3.03
N PHE A 400 16.01 -17.01 -3.39
CA PHE A 400 15.43 -17.36 -4.69
C PHE A 400 15.00 -16.13 -5.47
N GLY A 401 15.14 -16.20 -6.81
CA GLY A 401 14.60 -15.24 -7.78
C GLY A 401 13.34 -15.76 -8.48
N GLY A 402 12.80 -14.96 -9.41
CA GLY A 402 11.78 -15.41 -10.37
C GLY A 402 10.35 -15.55 -9.83
N GLY A 403 9.98 -14.86 -8.74
CA GLY A 403 8.60 -14.99 -8.25
C GLY A 403 8.30 -14.31 -6.92
N GLY A 404 8.96 -13.19 -6.65
CA GLY A 404 8.88 -12.49 -5.37
C GLY A 404 9.98 -12.93 -4.40
N ILE A 405 9.97 -12.32 -3.22
CA ILE A 405 10.87 -12.66 -2.12
C ILE A 405 10.27 -13.80 -1.32
N MET A 406 10.97 -14.92 -1.23
CA MET A 406 10.59 -16.02 -0.36
C MET A 406 11.07 -15.68 1.06
N PRO A 407 10.19 -15.68 2.08
CA PRO A 407 10.63 -15.44 3.44
C PRO A 407 11.48 -16.60 3.97
N ASP A 408 12.33 -16.30 4.95
CA ASP A 408 13.15 -17.31 5.62
C ASP A 408 12.30 -18.31 6.41
N TYR A 409 11.21 -17.82 6.98
CA TYR A 409 10.22 -18.63 7.71
C TYR A 409 8.82 -18.43 7.14
N VAL A 410 8.32 -19.45 6.45
CA VAL A 410 6.97 -19.43 5.90
C VAL A 410 5.96 -19.81 6.99
N VAL A 411 4.90 -18.99 7.11
CA VAL A 411 3.76 -19.26 8.00
C VAL A 411 2.52 -19.46 7.13
N ALA A 412 2.19 -20.70 6.86
CA ALA A 412 1.00 -21.05 6.07
C ALA A 412 -0.29 -20.75 6.87
N PRO A 413 -1.32 -20.18 6.22
CA PRO A 413 -2.63 -20.10 6.86
C PRO A 413 -3.28 -21.48 6.86
N ASP A 414 -3.92 -21.82 7.94
CA ASP A 414 -4.86 -22.96 7.92
C ASP A 414 -6.18 -22.50 7.30
N THR A 415 -6.32 -22.72 5.99
CA THR A 415 -7.49 -22.25 5.22
C THR A 415 -8.77 -23.03 5.54
N THR A 416 -8.65 -24.13 6.27
CA THR A 416 -9.81 -24.93 6.71
C THR A 416 -10.37 -24.41 8.03
N SER A 417 -9.63 -23.56 8.76
CA SER A 417 -10.05 -23.10 10.08
C SER A 417 -10.94 -21.85 10.02
N LEU A 418 -11.97 -21.84 10.84
CA LEU A 418 -12.83 -20.69 11.08
C LEU A 418 -12.03 -19.45 11.54
N SER A 419 -10.97 -19.67 12.31
CA SER A 419 -10.08 -18.61 12.78
C SER A 419 -9.41 -17.86 11.62
N THR A 420 -8.94 -18.56 10.60
CA THR A 420 -8.35 -17.97 9.40
C THR A 420 -9.40 -17.27 8.55
N PHE A 421 -10.59 -17.87 8.41
CA PHE A 421 -11.71 -17.24 7.72
C PHE A 421 -12.07 -15.90 8.37
N ILE A 422 -12.26 -15.83 9.69
CA ILE A 422 -12.60 -14.58 10.40
C ILE A 422 -11.51 -13.52 10.20
N ARG A 423 -10.22 -13.90 10.27
CA ARG A 423 -9.11 -12.96 10.04
C ARG A 423 -9.08 -12.40 8.61
N GLY A 424 -9.40 -13.22 7.61
CA GLY A 424 -9.33 -12.86 6.20
C GLY A 424 -10.58 -12.15 5.65
N SER A 425 -11.77 -12.51 6.14
CA SER A 425 -13.06 -12.04 5.60
C SER A 425 -13.50 -10.66 6.10
N GLN A 426 -12.83 -10.10 7.12
CA GLN A 426 -13.21 -8.85 7.79
C GLN A 426 -14.64 -8.82 8.40
N VAL A 427 -15.25 -9.97 8.58
CA VAL A 427 -16.58 -10.08 9.20
C VAL A 427 -16.62 -9.48 10.61
N ASP A 428 -15.51 -9.59 11.35
CA ASP A 428 -15.31 -8.96 12.65
C ASP A 428 -15.34 -7.42 12.58
N ALA A 429 -14.79 -6.84 11.50
CA ALA A 429 -14.79 -5.39 11.29
C ALA A 429 -16.19 -4.87 10.91
N LEU A 430 -16.91 -5.60 10.07
CA LEU A 430 -18.29 -5.26 9.70
C LEU A 430 -19.20 -5.28 10.93
N PHE A 431 -19.15 -6.36 11.70
CA PHE A 431 -19.92 -6.47 12.93
C PHE A 431 -19.55 -5.39 13.97
N ALA A 432 -18.27 -5.11 14.17
CA ALA A 432 -17.84 -4.12 15.14
C ALA A 432 -18.40 -2.71 14.83
N ARG A 433 -18.50 -2.34 13.53
CA ARG A 433 -19.15 -1.08 13.11
C ARG A 433 -20.64 -1.09 13.46
N GLN A 434 -21.35 -2.17 13.18
CA GLN A 434 -22.78 -2.29 13.53
C GLN A 434 -22.97 -2.28 15.04
N TRP A 435 -22.18 -3.04 15.79
CA TRP A 435 -22.22 -3.05 17.26
C TRP A 435 -21.98 -1.65 17.83
N PHE A 436 -20.97 -0.96 17.30
CA PHE A 436 -20.67 0.40 17.72
C PHE A 436 -21.86 1.34 17.46
N SER A 437 -22.48 1.31 16.27
CA SER A 437 -23.59 2.20 15.94
C SER A 437 -24.80 2.02 16.89
N THR A 438 -25.04 0.80 17.37
CA THR A 438 -26.13 0.52 18.30
C THR A 438 -25.79 0.84 19.77
N HIS A 439 -24.49 0.91 20.12
CA HIS A 439 -24.00 1.16 21.49
C HIS A 439 -23.15 2.43 21.57
N GLU A 440 -23.22 3.29 20.58
CA GLU A 440 -22.34 4.46 20.46
C GLU A 440 -22.40 5.37 21.69
N LYS A 441 -23.61 5.66 22.18
CA LYS A 441 -23.81 6.54 23.33
C LYS A 441 -23.07 6.03 24.57
N ASP A 442 -23.19 4.75 24.87
CA ASP A 442 -22.59 4.15 26.08
C ASP A 442 -21.07 4.01 25.90
N LEU A 443 -20.61 3.57 24.73
CA LEU A 443 -19.19 3.44 24.44
C LEU A 443 -18.48 4.81 24.49
N ARG A 444 -19.05 5.84 23.86
CA ARG A 444 -18.46 7.18 23.87
C ARG A 444 -18.51 7.82 25.24
N SER A 445 -19.63 7.72 25.95
CA SER A 445 -19.74 8.33 27.31
C SER A 445 -18.67 7.80 28.28
N THR A 446 -18.28 6.54 28.12
CA THR A 446 -17.30 5.90 29.02
C THR A 446 -15.87 5.99 28.51
N TRP A 447 -15.63 5.92 27.16
CA TRP A 447 -14.32 5.62 26.60
C TRP A 447 -13.79 6.67 25.61
N GLN A 448 -14.56 7.70 25.20
CA GLN A 448 -14.18 8.58 24.07
C GLN A 448 -12.78 9.20 24.19
N GLU A 449 -12.33 9.61 25.37
CA GLU A 449 -11.02 10.25 25.61
C GLU A 449 -10.06 9.36 26.41
N ARG A 450 -10.36 8.04 26.49
CA ARG A 450 -9.64 7.08 27.34
C ARG A 450 -9.07 5.93 26.51
N GLU A 451 -8.35 6.26 25.43
CA GLU A 451 -7.82 5.27 24.47
C GLU A 451 -6.91 4.22 25.15
N GLU A 452 -5.92 4.66 25.92
CA GLU A 452 -4.99 3.75 26.59
C GLU A 452 -5.71 2.82 27.59
N GLU A 453 -6.65 3.36 28.34
CA GLU A 453 -7.45 2.55 29.27
C GLU A 453 -8.38 1.59 28.54
N PHE A 454 -8.95 1.99 27.40
CA PHE A 454 -9.75 1.10 26.57
C PHE A 454 -8.89 -0.08 26.07
N LEU A 455 -7.72 0.21 25.52
CA LEU A 455 -6.81 -0.82 25.04
C LEU A 455 -6.34 -1.75 26.17
N GLY A 456 -6.11 -1.24 27.37
CA GLY A 456 -5.70 -2.03 28.53
C GLY A 456 -6.85 -2.82 29.18
N SER A 457 -7.98 -2.18 29.46
CA SER A 457 -8.98 -2.71 30.39
C SER A 457 -10.35 -3.07 29.81
N TYR A 458 -10.75 -2.53 28.63
CA TYR A 458 -12.03 -2.87 28.03
C TYR A 458 -12.14 -4.36 27.73
N GLN A 459 -13.23 -4.97 28.16
CA GLN A 459 -13.56 -6.36 27.86
C GLN A 459 -14.81 -6.40 26.96
N THR A 460 -14.67 -6.99 25.77
CA THR A 460 -15.82 -7.21 24.89
C THR A 460 -16.85 -8.10 25.59
N PRO A 461 -18.10 -7.65 25.79
CA PRO A 461 -19.11 -8.44 26.47
C PRO A 461 -19.39 -9.79 25.77
N SER A 462 -19.71 -10.82 26.54
CA SER A 462 -20.09 -12.11 25.95
C SER A 462 -21.29 -12.00 25.03
N ALA A 463 -22.25 -11.11 25.35
CA ALA A 463 -23.39 -10.83 24.48
C ALA A 463 -22.98 -10.27 23.11
N ALA A 464 -21.89 -9.49 23.02
CA ALA A 464 -21.37 -9.02 21.75
C ALA A 464 -20.82 -10.18 20.89
N VAL A 465 -20.13 -11.16 21.53
CA VAL A 465 -19.64 -12.35 20.83
C VAL A 465 -20.80 -13.24 20.36
N ASP A 466 -21.85 -13.38 21.15
CA ASP A 466 -23.04 -14.14 20.75
C ASP A 466 -23.77 -13.45 19.60
N SER A 467 -23.90 -12.12 19.66
CA SER A 467 -24.47 -11.31 18.59
C SER A 467 -23.63 -11.35 17.31
N PHE A 468 -22.30 -11.47 17.42
CA PHE A 468 -21.41 -11.64 16.26
C PHE A 468 -21.75 -12.89 15.45
N TRP A 469 -21.95 -14.04 16.12
CA TRP A 469 -22.33 -15.26 15.43
C TRP A 469 -23.71 -15.17 14.77
N ALA A 470 -24.68 -14.58 15.49
CA ALA A 470 -26.03 -14.33 14.94
C ALA A 470 -25.98 -13.40 13.72
N TYR A 471 -25.15 -12.35 13.78
CA TYR A 471 -24.93 -11.43 12.66
C TYR A 471 -24.32 -12.16 11.47
N ALA A 472 -23.22 -12.88 11.66
CA ALA A 472 -22.50 -13.53 10.59
C ALA A 472 -23.37 -14.54 9.81
N GLN A 473 -24.26 -15.24 10.51
CA GLN A 473 -25.22 -16.16 9.89
C GLN A 473 -26.37 -15.43 9.20
N ARG A 474 -26.93 -14.37 9.82
CA ARG A 474 -28.04 -13.60 9.23
C ARG A 474 -27.64 -12.89 7.92
N GLU A 475 -26.40 -12.37 7.85
CA GLU A 475 -25.86 -11.70 6.66
C GLU A 475 -25.26 -12.69 5.64
N ASP A 476 -25.50 -13.99 5.81
CA ASP A 476 -25.00 -15.07 4.93
C ASP A 476 -23.47 -15.04 4.71
N LEU A 477 -22.74 -14.63 5.74
CA LEU A 477 -21.28 -14.55 5.69
C LEU A 477 -20.62 -15.88 6.01
N LEU A 478 -21.25 -16.67 6.89
CA LEU A 478 -20.88 -18.04 7.24
C LEU A 478 -22.08 -18.82 7.79
N THR A 479 -21.97 -20.13 7.78
CA THR A 479 -22.95 -21.04 8.42
C THR A 479 -22.27 -21.84 9.53
N LEU A 480 -22.96 -22.06 10.65
CA LEU A 480 -22.51 -22.93 11.73
C LEU A 480 -23.38 -24.16 11.81
N SER A 481 -22.82 -25.36 11.51
CA SER A 481 -23.51 -26.63 11.61
C SER A 481 -23.11 -27.41 12.88
N SER A 482 -24.07 -28.15 13.42
CA SER A 482 -23.83 -29.18 14.47
C SER A 482 -23.54 -30.55 13.87
N ASN A 483 -23.77 -30.74 12.58
CA ASN A 483 -23.52 -31.98 11.86
C ASN A 483 -22.11 -31.94 11.23
N PRO A 484 -21.19 -32.84 11.63
CA PRO A 484 -19.85 -32.87 11.04
C PRO A 484 -19.82 -33.13 9.53
N ASP A 485 -20.79 -33.86 9.00
CA ASP A 485 -20.88 -34.21 7.58
C ASP A 485 -21.26 -33.00 6.68
N GLU A 486 -21.77 -31.93 7.27
CA GLU A 486 -22.12 -30.70 6.59
C GLU A 486 -20.99 -29.66 6.60
N VAL A 487 -19.89 -29.90 7.32
CA VAL A 487 -18.79 -28.96 7.45
C VAL A 487 -18.01 -28.87 6.13
N ASP A 488 -18.06 -27.73 5.48
CA ASP A 488 -17.31 -27.44 4.28
C ASP A 488 -16.77 -25.99 4.33
N PRO A 489 -15.51 -25.78 4.70
CA PRO A 489 -14.91 -24.45 4.73
C PRO A 489 -14.88 -23.74 3.38
N THR A 490 -14.94 -24.46 2.26
CA THR A 490 -14.97 -23.86 0.92
C THR A 490 -16.32 -23.20 0.64
N GLU A 491 -17.40 -23.71 1.23
CA GLU A 491 -18.75 -23.14 1.24
C GLU A 491 -19.03 -22.28 2.48
N ARG A 492 -18.01 -21.98 3.29
CA ARG A 492 -18.09 -21.21 4.55
C ARG A 492 -19.00 -21.87 5.60
N ILE A 493 -19.06 -23.20 5.60
CA ILE A 493 -19.78 -23.99 6.60
C ILE A 493 -18.77 -24.53 7.61
N PHE A 494 -18.89 -24.10 8.87
CA PHE A 494 -17.98 -24.45 9.97
C PHE A 494 -18.73 -25.16 11.11
N SER A 495 -18.01 -25.87 11.95
CA SER A 495 -18.63 -26.55 13.09
C SER A 495 -18.92 -25.60 14.25
N ARG A 496 -20.00 -25.84 15.01
CA ARG A 496 -20.28 -25.10 16.24
C ARG A 496 -19.21 -25.31 17.32
N SER A 497 -18.57 -26.46 17.35
CA SER A 497 -17.46 -26.75 18.27
C SER A 497 -16.25 -25.86 17.96
N GLU A 498 -15.95 -25.64 16.69
CA GLU A 498 -14.89 -24.75 16.28
C GLU A 498 -15.23 -23.28 16.60
N ALA A 499 -16.48 -22.85 16.40
CA ALA A 499 -16.92 -21.52 16.82
C ALA A 499 -16.74 -21.29 18.33
N GLN A 500 -16.94 -22.34 19.13
CA GLN A 500 -16.68 -22.27 20.58
C GLN A 500 -15.19 -22.17 20.90
N SER A 501 -14.33 -22.90 20.18
CA SER A 501 -12.87 -22.87 20.39
C SER A 501 -12.21 -21.55 20.04
N VAL A 502 -12.76 -20.79 19.07
CA VAL A 502 -12.24 -19.49 18.64
C VAL A 502 -12.91 -18.30 19.32
N ARG A 503 -13.78 -18.55 20.31
CA ARG A 503 -14.58 -17.51 20.97
C ARG A 503 -13.73 -16.40 21.62
N ASP A 504 -12.62 -16.75 22.24
CA ASP A 504 -11.71 -15.79 22.86
C ASP A 504 -10.96 -14.97 21.81
N MET A 505 -10.57 -15.59 20.72
CA MET A 505 -10.00 -14.86 19.56
C MET A 505 -11.00 -13.84 19.03
N VAL A 506 -12.26 -14.22 18.83
CA VAL A 506 -13.32 -13.27 18.40
C VAL A 506 -13.47 -12.13 19.38
N ARG A 507 -13.49 -12.40 20.70
CA ARG A 507 -13.57 -11.36 21.74
C ARG A 507 -12.43 -10.35 21.62
N ILE A 508 -11.19 -10.82 21.48
CA ILE A 508 -10.00 -9.98 21.32
C ILE A 508 -10.11 -9.15 20.04
N ARG A 509 -10.46 -9.78 18.94
CA ARG A 509 -10.57 -9.11 17.63
C ARG A 509 -11.66 -8.03 17.63
N LEU A 510 -12.82 -8.30 18.21
CA LEU A 510 -13.89 -7.30 18.33
C LEU A 510 -13.43 -6.08 19.15
N LYS A 511 -12.67 -6.28 20.25
CA LYS A 511 -12.04 -5.17 20.98
C LYS A 511 -11.15 -4.33 20.08
N GLY A 512 -10.23 -4.96 19.33
CA GLY A 512 -9.33 -4.24 18.42
C GLY A 512 -10.08 -3.51 17.30
N ARG A 513 -11.15 -4.13 16.75
CA ARG A 513 -11.99 -3.48 15.72
C ARG A 513 -12.78 -2.29 16.28
N LEU A 514 -13.31 -2.41 17.48
CA LEU A 514 -13.98 -1.30 18.18
C LEU A 514 -13.00 -0.15 18.46
N ALA A 515 -11.77 -0.44 18.88
CA ALA A 515 -10.73 0.58 19.03
C ALA A 515 -10.47 1.34 17.72
N ASN A 516 -10.39 0.62 16.59
CA ASN A 516 -10.24 1.25 15.27
C ASN A 516 -11.44 2.14 14.87
N VAL A 517 -12.65 1.76 15.25
CA VAL A 517 -13.86 2.56 15.00
C VAL A 517 -13.87 3.82 15.87
N MET A 518 -13.51 3.70 17.14
CA MET A 518 -13.58 4.80 18.12
C MET A 518 -12.45 5.83 17.94
N TYR A 519 -11.21 5.35 17.80
CA TYR A 519 -10.02 6.21 17.89
C TYR A 519 -9.28 6.36 16.55
N GLY A 520 -9.56 5.50 15.57
CA GLY A 520 -8.97 5.57 14.23
C GLY A 520 -8.24 4.31 13.82
N THR A 521 -7.99 4.25 12.52
CA THR A 521 -7.29 3.10 11.92
C THR A 521 -5.89 2.94 12.53
N GLY A 522 -5.55 1.72 12.90
CA GLY A 522 -4.27 1.37 13.50
C GLY A 522 -4.26 1.33 15.03
N THR A 523 -5.15 2.07 15.72
CA THR A 523 -5.22 2.07 17.19
C THR A 523 -5.48 0.68 17.78
N GLY A 524 -6.32 -0.11 17.14
CA GLY A 524 -6.61 -1.48 17.57
C GLY A 524 -5.57 -2.52 17.19
N GLN A 525 -4.52 -2.16 16.46
CA GLN A 525 -3.51 -3.10 15.96
C GLN A 525 -2.78 -3.87 17.08
N PRO A 526 -2.39 -3.25 18.21
CA PRO A 526 -1.80 -3.98 19.32
C PRO A 526 -2.68 -5.13 19.85
N VAL A 527 -3.99 -4.92 19.85
CA VAL A 527 -4.97 -5.93 20.28
C VAL A 527 -5.16 -7.00 19.21
N LEU A 528 -5.29 -6.62 17.93
CA LEU A 528 -5.44 -7.56 16.82
C LEU A 528 -4.23 -8.48 16.67
N ASN A 529 -3.05 -7.95 16.91
CA ASN A 529 -1.78 -8.67 16.80
C ASN A 529 -1.60 -9.75 17.89
N GLN A 530 -2.32 -9.69 19.01
CA GLN A 530 -2.32 -10.75 20.02
C GLN A 530 -2.78 -12.11 19.45
N THR A 531 -3.56 -12.09 18.38
CA THR A 531 -4.08 -13.28 17.72
C THR A 531 -3.40 -13.59 16.37
N ASP A 532 -2.29 -12.89 16.05
CA ASP A 532 -1.62 -13.01 14.76
C ASP A 532 -0.52 -14.10 14.78
N PRO A 533 -0.69 -15.22 14.06
CA PRO A 533 0.27 -16.31 14.08
C PRO A 533 1.61 -15.95 13.42
N ILE A 534 1.63 -14.99 12.47
CA ILE A 534 2.87 -14.55 11.83
C ILE A 534 3.68 -13.74 12.81
N LEU A 535 3.05 -12.81 13.55
CA LEU A 535 3.72 -12.05 14.59
C LEU A 535 4.21 -12.95 15.72
N GLN A 536 3.39 -13.90 16.20
CA GLN A 536 3.79 -14.87 17.22
C GLN A 536 5.01 -15.69 16.77
N ARG A 537 5.04 -16.12 15.49
CA ARG A 537 6.21 -16.80 14.93
C ARG A 537 7.43 -15.90 14.92
N ALA A 538 7.31 -14.66 14.48
CA ALA A 538 8.40 -13.68 14.47
C ALA A 538 8.97 -13.46 15.88
N MET A 539 8.10 -13.31 16.89
CA MET A 539 8.52 -13.19 18.30
C MET A 539 9.33 -14.38 18.81
N SER A 540 9.03 -15.59 18.32
CA SER A 540 9.78 -16.81 18.70
C SER A 540 11.18 -16.92 18.05
N LEU A 541 11.49 -16.09 17.06
CA LEU A 541 12.72 -16.18 16.25
C LEU A 541 13.80 -15.18 16.64
N TRP A 542 13.65 -14.46 17.76
CA TRP A 542 14.68 -13.50 18.20
C TRP A 542 16.09 -14.08 18.38
N PRO A 543 16.30 -15.32 18.83
CA PRO A 543 17.65 -15.91 18.87
C PRO A 543 18.32 -15.91 17.49
N SER A 544 17.62 -16.35 16.44
CA SER A 544 18.12 -16.35 15.07
C SER A 544 18.30 -14.95 14.49
N SER A 545 17.41 -14.00 14.82
CA SER A 545 17.54 -12.61 14.40
C SER A 545 18.73 -11.90 15.07
N LYS A 546 19.04 -12.23 16.33
CA LYS A 546 20.23 -11.74 17.04
C LYS A 546 21.52 -12.30 16.42
N GLU A 547 21.53 -13.54 15.99
CA GLU A 547 22.66 -14.15 15.29
C GLU A 547 22.99 -13.39 14.00
N LEU A 548 21.98 -13.10 13.15
CA LEU A 548 22.17 -12.30 11.93
C LEU A 548 22.68 -10.88 12.24
N ALA A 549 22.13 -10.22 13.25
CA ALA A 549 22.61 -8.91 13.66
C ALA A 549 24.08 -8.94 14.12
N GLY A 550 24.52 -10.03 14.76
CA GLY A 550 25.89 -10.27 15.13
C GLY A 550 26.86 -10.41 13.94
N TYR A 551 26.44 -11.11 12.89
CA TYR A 551 27.21 -11.21 11.64
C TYR A 551 27.39 -9.85 10.97
N HIS A 552 26.34 -9.07 10.90
CA HIS A 552 26.36 -7.74 10.30
C HIS A 552 27.31 -6.79 11.04
N ALA A 553 27.30 -6.78 12.36
CA ALA A 553 28.20 -5.99 13.19
C ALA A 553 29.67 -6.39 13.00
N SER A 554 29.95 -7.69 12.86
CA SER A 554 31.31 -8.21 12.65
C SER A 554 31.87 -7.82 11.28
N SER A 555 31.04 -7.83 10.24
CA SER A 555 31.45 -7.43 8.89
C SER A 555 31.72 -5.92 8.80
N ALA A 556 30.97 -5.10 9.54
CA ALA A 556 31.19 -3.66 9.60
C ALA A 556 32.53 -3.30 10.24
N MET A 557 32.97 -4.06 11.25
CA MET A 557 34.31 -3.88 11.90
C MET A 557 35.49 -4.31 11.02
N GLN A 558 35.30 -5.26 10.10
CA GLN A 558 36.39 -5.70 9.20
C GLN A 558 36.60 -4.76 8.00
N ASN A 559 35.62 -3.91 7.69
CA ASN A 559 35.66 -2.96 6.56
C ASN A 559 36.00 -1.51 6.98
N GLN A 560 36.29 -1.26 8.25
CA GLN A 560 36.90 -0.02 8.79
C GLN A 560 38.40 -0.17 8.95
#